data_151334da12c1a3315fbfff5e8ed12218
#
_entry.id   151334da12c1a3315fbfff5e8ed12218
#
_cell.length_a   1.000
_cell.length_b   1.000
_cell.length_c   1.000
_cell.angle_alpha   90.00
_cell.angle_beta   90.00
_cell.angle_gamma   90.00
#
_symmetry.space_group_name_H-M   'P 1'
#
loop_
_entity.id
_entity.type
_entity.pdbx_description
1 polymer ?
#
loop_
_entity_poly.entity_id
_entity_poly.type
_entity_poly.pdbx_seq_one_letter_code
_entity_poly.pdbx_strand_id
1 'polypeptide(L)'
;MPHSPTRDIQITKTGLLSKLNFVVKDMCKIKNHRTSCGNPDFYEKCQPADDFAPFLKKILEAGATLKGITICDEFFYSLIGENGHYGTPTNLNAPGCVPGGSSSGSAAALTTNLYDFSIGSDTGGSVRVPASFCGLFGIRPTHNRINTEGVYPMAPSFDTLGWFAKHIDILKKIGSVLLNSNEKTEFSFKEFV
;
A
#
# COMPACT_ATOMS: atom_id res chain seq x y z
N MET A 1 10.13 8.40 2.98
CA MET A 1 10.68 8.03 4.33
C MET A 1 12.18 8.16 4.34
N PRO A 2 12.82 8.65 5.42
CA PRO A 2 14.28 8.78 5.48
C PRO A 2 15.00 7.44 5.35
N HIS A 3 14.37 6.34 5.73
CA HIS A 3 14.88 4.97 5.62
C HIS A 3 14.35 4.21 4.39
N SER A 4 13.80 4.91 3.42
CA SER A 4 13.39 4.29 2.15
C SER A 4 14.61 3.70 1.42
N PRO A 5 14.45 2.58 0.69
CA PRO A 5 15.52 2.03 -0.12
C PRO A 5 16.16 3.10 -1.02
N THR A 6 17.47 3.14 -1.06
CA THR A 6 18.23 4.08 -1.93
C THR A 6 18.31 3.60 -3.38
N ARG A 7 17.90 2.36 -3.64
CA ARG A 7 17.88 1.76 -4.97
C ARG A 7 16.53 1.08 -5.20
N ASP A 8 16.15 1.04 -6.46
CA ASP A 8 14.96 0.30 -6.91
C ASP A 8 15.07 -1.19 -6.56
N ILE A 9 13.96 -1.77 -6.10
CA ILE A 9 13.88 -3.21 -5.81
C ILE A 9 12.99 -3.87 -6.85
N GLN A 10 13.54 -4.84 -7.56
CA GLN A 10 12.86 -5.62 -8.60
C GLN A 10 13.40 -7.06 -8.58
N ILE A 11 12.52 -8.06 -8.66
CA ILE A 11 12.90 -9.48 -8.72
C ILE A 11 12.96 -9.95 -10.18
N THR A 12 11.97 -9.58 -10.99
CA THR A 12 11.95 -9.87 -12.42
C THR A 12 11.53 -8.64 -13.23
N LYS A 13 11.92 -8.60 -14.50
CA LYS A 13 11.56 -7.51 -15.44
C LYS A 13 10.34 -7.85 -16.29
N THR A 14 9.84 -9.07 -16.21
CA THR A 14 8.72 -9.59 -17.01
C THR A 14 7.55 -9.95 -16.11
N GLY A 15 6.34 -9.96 -16.65
CA GLY A 15 5.12 -10.32 -15.94
C GLY A 15 4.00 -9.29 -16.13
N LEU A 16 2.85 -9.56 -15.51
CA LEU A 16 1.64 -8.75 -15.67
C LEU A 16 1.82 -7.29 -15.22
N LEU A 17 2.70 -7.06 -14.24
CA LEU A 17 2.98 -5.73 -13.70
C LEU A 17 4.32 -5.16 -14.19
N SER A 18 4.90 -5.73 -15.26
CA SER A 18 6.16 -5.22 -15.83
C SER A 18 6.04 -3.75 -16.23
N LYS A 19 7.13 -2.99 -16.01
CA LYS A 19 7.23 -1.54 -16.24
C LYS A 19 6.39 -0.67 -15.29
N LEU A 20 5.63 -1.25 -14.36
CA LEU A 20 4.90 -0.46 -13.35
C LEU A 20 5.80 -0.19 -12.14
N ASN A 21 5.80 1.08 -11.69
CA ASN A 21 6.52 1.56 -10.52
C ASN A 21 5.55 1.74 -9.36
N PHE A 22 5.94 1.32 -8.18
CA PHE A 22 5.08 1.45 -7.02
C PHE A 22 5.83 1.82 -5.74
N VAL A 23 5.05 2.24 -4.76
CA VAL A 23 5.51 2.47 -3.39
C VAL A 23 4.65 1.67 -2.41
N VAL A 24 5.18 1.39 -1.24
CA VAL A 24 4.50 0.62 -0.20
C VAL A 24 4.51 1.40 1.12
N LYS A 25 3.40 1.35 1.85
CA LYS A 25 3.28 1.86 3.22
C LYS A 25 4.33 1.20 4.11
N ASP A 26 4.89 1.97 5.04
CA ASP A 26 5.88 1.50 6.02
C ASP A 26 5.24 0.57 7.06
N MET A 27 4.91 -0.64 6.64
CA MET A 27 4.11 -1.59 7.42
C MET A 27 4.51 -3.05 7.26
N CYS A 28 5.50 -3.36 6.42
CA CYS A 28 5.76 -4.76 6.08
C CYS A 28 7.24 -5.06 5.93
N LYS A 29 7.55 -6.35 6.00
CA LYS A 29 8.89 -6.87 5.78
C LYS A 29 9.35 -6.64 4.33
N ILE A 30 10.45 -5.92 4.19
CA ILE A 30 11.20 -5.74 2.95
C ILE A 30 12.61 -6.28 3.21
N LYS A 31 13.04 -7.24 2.43
CA LYS A 31 14.34 -7.89 2.62
C LYS A 31 15.47 -6.88 2.82
N ASN A 32 16.27 -7.09 3.86
CA ASN A 32 17.40 -6.24 4.28
C ASN A 32 17.00 -4.81 4.72
N HIS A 33 15.71 -4.53 4.96
CA HIS A 33 15.26 -3.23 5.44
C HIS A 33 14.53 -3.37 6.78
N ARG A 34 14.58 -2.29 7.56
CA ARG A 34 13.81 -2.13 8.79
C ARG A 34 12.49 -1.42 8.48
N THR A 35 11.48 -1.65 9.30
CA THR A 35 10.18 -0.98 9.23
C THR A 35 10.02 -0.08 10.44
N SER A 36 9.49 1.13 10.27
CA SER A 36 9.23 2.03 11.40
C SER A 36 7.79 2.00 11.90
N CYS A 37 6.85 1.54 11.11
CA CYS A 37 5.41 1.69 11.40
C CYS A 37 5.03 3.15 11.72
N GLY A 38 5.74 4.14 11.14
CA GLY A 38 5.54 5.55 11.42
C GLY A 38 6.17 6.06 12.71
N ASN A 39 6.99 5.27 13.42
CA ASN A 39 7.61 5.63 14.69
C ASN A 39 9.14 5.41 14.66
N PRO A 40 9.98 6.43 14.95
CA PRO A 40 11.42 6.31 14.91
C PRO A 40 12.00 5.38 15.99
N ASP A 41 11.44 5.35 17.19
CA ASP A 41 11.92 4.48 18.27
C ASP A 41 11.67 3.01 17.94
N PHE A 42 10.57 2.72 17.28
CA PHE A 42 10.29 1.38 16.76
C PHE A 42 11.30 1.00 15.67
N TYR A 43 11.62 1.92 14.76
CA TYR A 43 12.64 1.70 13.72
C TYR A 43 14.00 1.31 14.30
N GLU A 44 14.46 2.00 15.36
CA GLU A 44 15.75 1.71 15.99
C GLU A 44 15.81 0.30 16.61
N LYS A 45 14.67 -0.20 17.08
CA LYS A 45 14.56 -1.55 17.69
C LYS A 45 14.26 -2.64 16.66
N CYS A 46 13.73 -2.28 15.50
CA CYS A 46 13.37 -3.21 14.44
C CYS A 46 14.64 -3.79 13.78
N GLN A 47 14.70 -5.10 13.63
CA GLN A 47 15.78 -5.74 12.88
C GLN A 47 15.47 -5.74 11.38
N PRO A 48 16.48 -5.66 10.50
CA PRO A 48 16.30 -5.86 9.07
C PRO A 48 15.61 -7.20 8.80
N ALA A 49 14.65 -7.21 7.89
CA ALA A 49 13.93 -8.42 7.55
C ALA A 49 14.78 -9.39 6.71
N ASP A 50 14.65 -10.69 6.97
CA ASP A 50 15.39 -11.73 6.24
C ASP A 50 14.81 -11.97 4.84
N ASP A 51 13.50 -11.73 4.65
CA ASP A 51 12.82 -11.89 3.35
C ASP A 51 11.70 -10.85 3.20
N PHE A 52 11.10 -10.82 2.02
CA PHE A 52 9.92 -10.01 1.73
C PHE A 52 8.64 -10.62 2.31
N ALA A 53 7.70 -9.76 2.71
CA ALA A 53 6.33 -10.21 2.96
C ALA A 53 5.75 -10.91 1.71
N PRO A 54 5.01 -12.03 1.82
CA PRO A 54 4.57 -12.84 0.68
C PRO A 54 3.80 -12.04 -0.39
N PHE A 55 2.93 -11.11 0.01
CA PHE A 55 2.20 -10.27 -0.94
C PHE A 55 3.14 -9.37 -1.76
N LEU A 56 4.18 -8.83 -1.11
CA LEU A 56 5.15 -7.95 -1.75
C LEU A 56 6.01 -8.73 -2.74
N LYS A 57 6.42 -9.94 -2.36
CA LYS A 57 7.16 -10.85 -3.22
C LYS A 57 6.37 -11.19 -4.50
N LYS A 58 5.06 -11.49 -4.39
CA LYS A 58 4.18 -11.71 -5.56
C LYS A 58 4.14 -10.52 -6.51
N ILE A 59 4.07 -9.29 -6.00
CA ILE A 59 4.07 -8.08 -6.81
C ILE A 59 5.40 -7.91 -7.55
N LEU A 60 6.52 -8.13 -6.86
CA LEU A 60 7.87 -8.04 -7.45
C LEU A 60 8.12 -9.16 -8.48
N GLU A 61 7.64 -10.37 -8.23
CA GLU A 61 7.70 -11.51 -9.16
C GLU A 61 6.77 -11.30 -10.38
N ALA A 62 5.70 -10.52 -10.24
CA ALA A 62 4.86 -10.09 -11.35
C ALA A 62 5.49 -8.98 -12.22
N GLY A 63 6.70 -8.53 -11.90
CA GLY A 63 7.52 -7.62 -12.71
C GLY A 63 7.47 -6.15 -12.30
N ALA A 64 6.75 -5.78 -11.24
CA ALA A 64 6.72 -4.41 -10.77
C ALA A 64 8.04 -4.00 -10.07
N THR A 65 8.31 -2.70 -10.06
CA THR A 65 9.48 -2.11 -9.41
C THR A 65 9.07 -1.32 -8.19
N LEU A 66 9.55 -1.72 -7.01
CA LEU A 66 9.38 -0.96 -5.78
C LEU A 66 10.35 0.21 -5.77
N LYS A 67 9.82 1.43 -5.68
CA LYS A 67 10.56 2.69 -5.70
C LYS A 67 10.81 3.26 -4.31
N GLY A 68 10.06 2.85 -3.31
CA GLY A 68 10.23 3.39 -1.98
C GLY A 68 9.17 2.98 -0.98
N ILE A 69 9.41 3.41 0.26
CA ILE A 69 8.52 3.23 1.41
C ILE A 69 7.86 4.57 1.71
N THR A 70 6.58 4.58 2.02
CA THR A 70 5.81 5.80 2.25
C THR A 70 5.50 6.00 3.73
N ILE A 71 5.36 7.27 4.12
CA ILE A 71 4.89 7.69 5.44
C ILE A 71 3.52 7.07 5.71
N CYS A 72 3.26 6.74 6.97
CA CYS A 72 1.96 6.38 7.49
C CYS A 72 1.73 7.08 8.83
N ASP A 73 0.48 7.15 9.25
CA ASP A 73 0.15 7.56 10.62
C ASP A 73 0.80 6.58 11.60
N GLU A 74 1.22 7.08 12.75
CA GLU A 74 1.97 6.30 13.72
C GLU A 74 1.18 5.05 14.17
N PHE A 75 1.82 3.87 14.06
CA PHE A 75 1.22 2.55 14.29
C PHE A 75 -0.13 2.36 13.61
N PHE A 76 -0.37 3.09 12.52
CA PHE A 76 -1.60 3.01 11.69
C PHE A 76 -2.87 3.53 12.39
N TYR A 77 -2.73 4.16 13.56
CA TYR A 77 -3.83 4.51 14.46
C TYR A 77 -4.34 5.94 14.25
N SER A 78 -4.74 6.25 13.04
CA SER A 78 -5.43 7.49 12.65
C SER A 78 -6.03 7.34 11.24
N LEU A 79 -6.91 8.26 10.86
CA LEU A 79 -7.47 8.39 9.51
C LEU A 79 -7.18 9.76 8.88
N ILE A 80 -6.38 10.60 9.54
CA ILE A 80 -6.13 11.99 9.12
C ILE A 80 -4.96 12.07 8.16
N GLY A 81 -3.91 11.26 8.38
CA GLY A 81 -2.71 11.24 7.54
C GLY A 81 -1.59 12.13 8.06
N GLU A 82 -1.63 12.51 9.32
CA GLU A 82 -0.57 13.25 10.01
C GLU A 82 0.32 12.31 10.81
N ASN A 83 1.63 12.59 10.78
CA ASN A 83 2.60 11.88 11.60
C ASN A 83 3.48 12.90 12.33
N GLY A 84 3.52 12.83 13.65
CA GLY A 84 4.25 13.77 14.49
C GLY A 84 5.78 13.71 14.33
N HIS A 85 6.31 12.60 13.83
CA HIS A 85 7.75 12.38 13.65
C HIS A 85 8.22 12.65 12.21
N TYR A 86 7.43 12.25 11.22
CA TYR A 86 7.81 12.27 9.80
C TYR A 86 7.04 13.30 8.97
N GLY A 87 6.11 14.03 9.60
CA GLY A 87 5.31 15.07 8.97
C GLY A 87 4.11 14.54 8.21
N THR A 88 3.43 15.45 7.53
CA THR A 88 2.19 15.20 6.77
C THR A 88 2.51 15.17 5.27
N PRO A 89 2.22 14.08 4.55
CA PRO A 89 2.39 14.04 3.10
C PRO A 89 1.48 15.04 2.40
N THR A 90 2.00 15.73 1.40
CA THR A 90 1.24 16.72 0.64
C THR A 90 0.25 16.05 -0.33
N ASN A 91 -1.02 16.42 -0.24
CA ASN A 91 -2.04 16.05 -1.22
C ASN A 91 -2.03 17.07 -2.37
N LEU A 92 -1.40 16.74 -3.51
CA LEU A 92 -1.34 17.66 -4.65
C LEU A 92 -2.68 17.81 -5.38
N ASN A 93 -3.61 16.88 -5.21
CA ASN A 93 -4.96 16.97 -5.79
C ASN A 93 -5.90 17.87 -4.97
N ALA A 94 -5.53 18.15 -3.69
CA ALA A 94 -6.25 19.06 -2.83
C ALA A 94 -5.24 19.85 -1.96
N PRO A 95 -4.56 20.86 -2.53
CA PRO A 95 -3.55 21.64 -1.81
C PRO A 95 -4.12 22.27 -0.53
N GLY A 96 -3.36 22.16 0.57
CA GLY A 96 -3.79 22.66 1.88
C GLY A 96 -4.68 21.70 2.68
N CYS A 97 -5.09 20.57 2.10
CA CYS A 97 -5.85 19.54 2.78
C CYS A 97 -4.96 18.34 3.16
N VAL A 98 -5.31 17.66 4.25
CA VAL A 98 -4.66 16.41 4.66
C VAL A 98 -4.96 15.30 3.65
N PRO A 99 -4.04 14.34 3.46
CA PRO A 99 -4.22 13.26 2.48
C PRO A 99 -5.18 12.15 2.95
N GLY A 100 -5.60 12.20 4.23
CA GLY A 100 -6.24 11.04 4.87
C GLY A 100 -5.22 9.95 5.21
N GLY A 101 -5.61 9.04 6.09
CA GLY A 101 -4.74 8.01 6.64
C GLY A 101 -5.46 6.69 6.93
N SER A 102 -4.70 5.78 7.45
CA SER A 102 -3.29 5.80 7.86
C SER A 102 -2.31 5.49 6.72
N SER A 103 -2.75 5.13 5.50
CA SER A 103 -1.88 4.96 4.32
C SER A 103 -1.67 6.30 3.59
N SER A 104 -1.37 7.35 4.36
CA SER A 104 -1.27 8.75 3.92
C SER A 104 -0.27 8.96 2.79
N GLY A 105 0.96 8.52 2.99
CA GLY A 105 2.02 8.67 2.00
C GLY A 105 1.79 7.80 0.76
N SER A 106 1.13 6.64 0.90
CA SER A 106 0.79 5.79 -0.23
C SER A 106 -0.21 6.47 -1.18
N ALA A 107 -1.22 7.13 -0.64
CA ALA A 107 -2.18 7.90 -1.44
C ALA A 107 -1.53 9.18 -1.99
N ALA A 108 -0.88 9.98 -1.14
CA ALA A 108 -0.24 11.22 -1.56
C ALA A 108 0.82 11.02 -2.65
N ALA A 109 1.61 9.95 -2.59
CA ALA A 109 2.60 9.63 -3.61
C ALA A 109 2.01 9.50 -5.02
N LEU A 110 0.80 8.99 -5.15
CA LEU A 110 0.14 8.87 -6.45
C LEU A 110 -0.31 10.22 -7.01
N THR A 111 -0.50 11.23 -6.18
CA THR A 111 -0.84 12.58 -6.67
C THR A 111 0.34 13.24 -7.40
N THR A 112 1.56 12.72 -7.25
CA THR A 112 2.78 13.26 -7.89
C THR A 112 2.97 12.84 -9.34
N ASN A 113 2.24 11.86 -9.85
CA ASN A 113 2.43 11.22 -11.16
C ASN A 113 3.75 10.42 -11.35
N LEU A 114 4.49 10.17 -10.28
CA LEU A 114 5.76 9.42 -10.33
C LEU A 114 5.58 7.91 -10.22
N TYR A 115 4.41 7.47 -9.76
CA TYR A 115 4.11 6.07 -9.47
C TYR A 115 2.79 5.65 -10.09
N ASP A 116 2.70 4.39 -10.50
CA ASP A 116 1.52 3.82 -11.15
C ASP A 116 0.50 3.32 -10.12
N PHE A 117 0.98 2.80 -8.99
CA PHE A 117 0.15 2.32 -7.89
C PHE A 117 0.88 2.37 -6.55
N SER A 118 0.14 2.15 -5.48
CA SER A 118 0.71 2.03 -4.15
C SER A 118 -0.05 1.01 -3.30
N ILE A 119 0.66 0.46 -2.30
CA ILE A 119 0.10 -0.54 -1.38
C ILE A 119 -0.06 0.10 0.00
N GLY A 120 -1.18 -0.21 0.64
CA GLY A 120 -1.49 0.18 2.01
C GLY A 120 -2.15 -0.94 2.80
N SER A 121 -2.59 -0.62 4.01
CA SER A 121 -3.42 -1.48 4.85
C SER A 121 -4.68 -0.73 5.26
N ASP A 122 -5.76 -1.47 5.47
CA ASP A 122 -7.07 -0.94 5.85
C ASP A 122 -7.67 -1.80 6.97
N THR A 123 -7.69 -1.25 8.16
CA THR A 123 -8.32 -1.84 9.33
C THR A 123 -9.71 -1.24 9.54
N GLY A 124 -9.78 0.10 9.61
CA GLY A 124 -11.00 0.88 9.81
C GLY A 124 -11.30 1.90 8.70
N GLY A 125 -10.57 1.85 7.56
CA GLY A 125 -10.71 2.82 6.46
C GLY A 125 -9.39 3.30 5.86
N SER A 126 -8.25 2.78 6.34
CA SER A 126 -6.92 3.34 6.06
C SER A 126 -6.40 3.20 4.61
N VAL A 127 -7.19 2.62 3.70
CA VAL A 127 -7.03 2.73 2.24
C VAL A 127 -8.17 3.55 1.65
N ARG A 128 -9.40 3.26 2.01
CA ARG A 128 -10.59 3.90 1.45
C ARG A 128 -10.66 5.41 1.74
N VAL A 129 -10.33 5.82 2.97
CA VAL A 129 -10.32 7.24 3.37
C VAL A 129 -9.30 8.04 2.59
N PRO A 130 -7.98 7.68 2.59
CA PRO A 130 -7.01 8.44 1.82
C PRO A 130 -7.23 8.34 0.29
N ALA A 131 -7.81 7.24 -0.22
CA ALA A 131 -8.22 7.18 -1.62
C ALA A 131 -9.26 8.26 -1.96
N SER A 132 -10.29 8.41 -1.11
CA SER A 132 -11.32 9.42 -1.26
C SER A 132 -10.74 10.85 -1.17
N PHE A 133 -9.88 11.11 -0.18
CA PHE A 133 -9.27 12.43 0.03
C PHE A 133 -8.34 12.86 -1.10
N CYS A 134 -7.63 11.90 -1.71
CA CYS A 134 -6.70 12.15 -2.79
C CYS A 134 -7.30 11.95 -4.20
N GLY A 135 -8.60 11.64 -4.33
CA GLY A 135 -9.26 11.45 -5.62
C GLY A 135 -8.71 10.23 -6.40
N LEU A 136 -8.49 9.11 -5.73
CA LEU A 136 -7.90 7.89 -6.27
C LEU A 136 -8.89 6.72 -6.22
N PHE A 137 -8.67 5.72 -7.05
CA PHE A 137 -9.27 4.41 -6.83
C PHE A 137 -8.52 3.69 -5.70
N GLY A 138 -9.25 3.25 -4.69
CA GLY A 138 -8.71 2.46 -3.58
C GLY A 138 -9.62 1.26 -3.30
N ILE A 139 -9.01 0.12 -3.00
CA ILE A 139 -9.77 -1.09 -2.68
C ILE A 139 -9.30 -1.72 -1.38
N ARG A 140 -10.26 -2.07 -0.54
CA ARG A 140 -10.12 -3.00 0.57
C ARG A 140 -10.83 -4.31 0.17
N PRO A 141 -10.12 -5.40 -0.12
CA PRO A 141 -10.76 -6.68 -0.41
C PRO A 141 -11.38 -7.31 0.85
N THR A 142 -12.05 -8.43 0.67
CA THR A 142 -12.55 -9.23 1.77
C THR A 142 -11.43 -9.61 2.74
N HIS A 143 -11.70 -9.54 4.04
CA HIS A 143 -10.75 -9.92 5.09
C HIS A 143 -10.22 -11.36 4.86
N ASN A 144 -8.94 -11.59 5.14
CA ASN A 144 -8.22 -12.85 4.90
C ASN A 144 -8.13 -13.30 3.42
N ARG A 145 -8.53 -12.47 2.44
CA ARG A 145 -8.39 -12.81 1.03
C ARG A 145 -6.94 -12.73 0.54
N ILE A 146 -6.13 -11.89 1.17
CA ILE A 146 -4.69 -11.76 0.90
C ILE A 146 -3.93 -12.14 2.16
N ASN A 147 -2.88 -12.96 2.02
CA ASN A 147 -2.01 -13.32 3.13
C ASN A 147 -1.29 -12.08 3.67
N THR A 148 -1.47 -11.79 4.96
CA THR A 148 -0.88 -10.66 5.68
C THR A 148 0.39 -11.03 6.46
N GLU A 149 0.95 -12.21 6.23
CA GLU A 149 2.24 -12.60 6.81
C GLU A 149 3.32 -11.55 6.47
N GLY A 150 4.14 -11.21 7.46
CA GLY A 150 5.16 -10.18 7.31
C GLY A 150 4.63 -8.74 7.26
N VAL A 151 3.35 -8.52 7.50
CA VAL A 151 2.75 -7.20 7.73
C VAL A 151 2.63 -6.98 9.24
N TYR A 152 3.04 -5.79 9.72
CA TYR A 152 2.88 -5.43 11.12
C TYR A 152 1.39 -5.20 11.43
N PRO A 153 0.84 -5.88 12.44
CA PRO A 153 -0.59 -5.81 12.73
C PRO A 153 -0.95 -4.55 13.52
N MET A 154 -2.17 -4.07 13.30
CA MET A 154 -2.86 -3.11 14.17
C MET A 154 -4.00 -3.79 14.94
N ALA A 155 -4.90 -4.46 14.22
CA ALA A 155 -6.00 -5.25 14.76
C ALA A 155 -6.25 -6.46 13.82
N PRO A 156 -5.61 -7.62 14.07
CA PRO A 156 -5.59 -8.75 13.13
C PRO A 156 -6.96 -9.23 12.64
N SER A 157 -8.00 -9.08 13.46
CA SER A 157 -9.38 -9.45 13.11
C SER A 157 -10.01 -8.54 12.04
N PHE A 158 -9.39 -7.39 11.76
CA PHE A 158 -9.89 -6.39 10.82
C PHE A 158 -8.87 -6.01 9.75
N ASP A 159 -7.57 -6.24 10.01
CA ASP A 159 -6.49 -5.83 9.13
C ASP A 159 -6.59 -6.48 7.77
N THR A 160 -6.51 -5.66 6.73
CA THR A 160 -6.56 -6.11 5.34
C THR A 160 -5.57 -5.32 4.51
N LEU A 161 -4.83 -5.99 3.65
CA LEU A 161 -4.07 -5.32 2.63
C LEU A 161 -4.99 -4.72 1.59
N GLY A 162 -4.66 -3.51 1.14
CA GLY A 162 -5.35 -2.84 0.06
C GLY A 162 -4.37 -2.07 -0.81
N TRP A 163 -4.85 -1.52 -1.91
CA TRP A 163 -4.02 -0.80 -2.86
C TRP A 163 -4.77 0.34 -3.52
N PHE A 164 -3.98 1.24 -4.10
CA PHE A 164 -4.45 2.44 -4.77
C PHE A 164 -3.93 2.47 -6.20
N ALA A 165 -4.70 3.07 -7.10
CA ALA A 165 -4.26 3.43 -8.45
C ALA A 165 -5.03 4.65 -8.94
N LYS A 166 -4.45 5.37 -9.93
CA LYS A 166 -5.15 6.45 -10.65
C LYS A 166 -6.11 5.91 -11.70
N HIS A 167 -5.81 4.74 -12.24
CA HIS A 167 -6.53 4.13 -13.34
C HIS A 167 -7.09 2.78 -12.91
N ILE A 168 -8.36 2.57 -13.23
CA ILE A 168 -9.07 1.34 -12.86
C ILE A 168 -8.43 0.07 -13.43
N ASP A 169 -7.85 0.15 -14.61
CA ASP A 169 -7.18 -0.98 -15.26
C ASP A 169 -5.92 -1.41 -14.50
N ILE A 170 -5.16 -0.46 -13.93
CA ILE A 170 -4.02 -0.76 -13.07
C ILE A 170 -4.52 -1.39 -11.77
N LEU A 171 -5.56 -0.82 -11.16
CA LEU A 171 -6.18 -1.38 -9.95
C LEU A 171 -6.57 -2.85 -10.14
N LYS A 172 -7.22 -3.18 -11.29
CA LYS A 172 -7.61 -4.55 -11.65
C LYS A 172 -6.42 -5.47 -11.85
N LYS A 173 -5.36 -5.02 -12.56
CA LYS A 173 -4.15 -5.81 -12.78
C LYS A 173 -3.48 -6.22 -11.45
N ILE A 174 -3.40 -5.30 -10.49
CA ILE A 174 -2.86 -5.61 -9.17
C ILE A 174 -3.74 -6.63 -8.45
N GLY A 175 -5.06 -6.44 -8.53
CA GLY A 175 -6.04 -7.39 -7.99
C GLY A 175 -5.87 -8.80 -8.55
N SER A 176 -5.63 -8.95 -9.85
CA SER A 176 -5.39 -10.26 -10.47
C SER A 176 -4.14 -10.96 -9.93
N VAL A 177 -3.10 -10.20 -9.53
CA VAL A 177 -1.89 -10.75 -8.91
C VAL A 177 -2.12 -11.12 -7.45
N LEU A 178 -2.77 -10.23 -6.69
CA LEU A 178 -2.90 -10.41 -5.24
C LEU A 178 -4.00 -11.39 -4.84
N LEU A 179 -5.12 -11.41 -5.58
CA LEU A 179 -6.31 -12.20 -5.25
C LEU A 179 -6.31 -13.60 -5.85
N ASN A 180 -5.31 -13.96 -6.67
CA ASN A 180 -5.25 -15.24 -7.39
C ASN A 180 -6.57 -15.51 -8.17
N SER A 181 -7.13 -14.50 -8.82
CA SER A 181 -8.41 -14.60 -9.51
C SER A 181 -8.27 -15.30 -10.86
N ASN A 182 -8.15 -16.63 -10.86
CA ASN A 182 -8.44 -17.47 -12.04
C ASN A 182 -9.94 -17.78 -12.17
N GLU A 183 -10.77 -17.36 -11.23
CA GLU A 183 -12.21 -17.55 -11.28
C GLU A 183 -12.83 -16.38 -12.04
N LYS A 184 -13.31 -16.65 -13.25
CA LYS A 184 -14.31 -15.81 -13.92
C LYS A 184 -15.60 -15.91 -13.12
N THR A 185 -15.79 -15.05 -12.14
CA THR A 185 -17.10 -14.88 -11.51
C THR A 185 -17.93 -14.04 -12.47
N GLU A 186 -18.82 -14.66 -13.21
CA GLU A 186 -19.91 -13.96 -13.89
C GLU A 186 -20.82 -13.40 -12.81
N PHE A 187 -20.75 -12.11 -12.56
CA PHE A 187 -21.76 -11.43 -11.74
C PHE A 187 -23.00 -11.23 -12.62
N SER A 188 -24.03 -12.04 -12.41
CA SER A 188 -25.37 -11.67 -12.84
C SER A 188 -25.93 -10.69 -11.83
N PHE A 189 -26.11 -9.44 -12.22
CA PHE A 189 -26.93 -8.50 -11.46
C PHE A 189 -28.38 -9.01 -11.52
N LYS A 190 -28.89 -9.55 -10.41
CA LYS A 190 -30.33 -9.65 -10.25
C LYS A 190 -30.82 -8.23 -9.96
N GLU A 191 -31.73 -7.73 -10.77
CA GLU A 191 -32.44 -6.49 -10.48
C GLU A 191 -33.06 -6.59 -9.09
N PHE A 192 -32.68 -5.66 -8.21
CA PHE A 192 -33.41 -5.43 -6.98
C PHE A 192 -34.64 -4.59 -7.35
N VAL A 193 -35.83 -5.22 -7.33
CA VAL A 193 -37.14 -4.55 -7.39
C VAL A 193 -37.50 -4.08 -6.00
#